data_0e78b6208270bc2a9a3eeec76b548519
#
_entry.id   0e78b6208270bc2a9a3eeec76b548519
#
_cell.length_a   1.000
_cell.length_b   1.000
_cell.length_c   1.000
_cell.angle_alpha   90.00
_cell.angle_beta   90.00
_cell.angle_gamma   90.00
#
_symmetry.space_group_name_H-M   'P 1'
#
loop_
_entity.id
_entity.type
_entity.pdbx_description
1 polymer ?
#
loop_
_entity_poly.entity_id
_entity_poly.type
_entity_poly.pdbx_seq_one_letter_code
_entity_poly.pdbx_strand_id
1 'polypeptide(L)'
;MCIRDRYGVSIALLLSVLVIGEEVNGARRWINLAGIQFQPSEIAKFTMILLFARLTRLYGQDAKTFRHGVLGFGLALMGILVPLALEKHLSAIMLMGMVAVVMMFVAGTRTRWLLAGAGAAAVFVVVYISFMGYAGDRVTAWLHPELDPGDTGYQILQSLYAIGSGGLFGLGYGKSRQKYLYLPFQYNDYIFAVICEELGLVGAMAIVALFAVTILRGYWIALNARDRFSTVLAAGLVTLIAVQTILNLCVVTNLLPSTGIALPFFSYGGTALAVNLGEMGIVLGISRGRNRRKIQEA
;
A
#
# COMPACT_ATOMS: atom_id res chain seq x y z
N MET A 1 -14.87 18.27 12.65
CA MET A 1 -15.09 16.81 12.48
C MET A 1 -14.00 16.04 13.21
N CYS A 2 -14.38 15.15 14.13
CA CYS A 2 -13.44 14.39 14.94
C CYS A 2 -12.73 13.30 14.08
N ILE A 3 -11.48 12.94 14.39
CA ILE A 3 -10.78 11.85 13.67
C ILE A 3 -11.58 10.54 13.77
N ARG A 4 -12.25 10.30 14.90
CA ARG A 4 -13.13 9.15 15.09
C ARG A 4 -14.31 9.14 14.11
N ASP A 5 -14.88 10.32 13.79
CA ASP A 5 -15.99 10.41 12.85
C ASP A 5 -15.53 10.09 11.42
N ARG A 6 -14.35 10.56 11.04
CA ARG A 6 -13.73 10.23 9.72
C ARG A 6 -13.46 8.73 9.57
N TYR A 7 -13.01 8.09 10.65
CA TYR A 7 -12.81 6.65 10.67
C TYR A 7 -14.16 5.90 10.55
N GLY A 8 -15.20 6.33 11.27
CA GLY A 8 -16.55 5.77 11.15
C GLY A 8 -17.12 5.92 9.74
N VAL A 9 -16.93 7.09 9.11
CA VAL A 9 -17.33 7.32 7.71
C VAL A 9 -16.58 6.41 6.75
N SER A 10 -15.28 6.16 6.97
CA SER A 10 -14.54 5.25 6.09
C SER A 10 -14.99 3.79 6.20
N ILE A 11 -15.37 3.33 7.39
CA ILE A 11 -15.99 2.00 7.59
C ILE A 11 -17.34 1.95 6.85
N ALA A 12 -18.18 2.97 7.01
CA ALA A 12 -19.47 3.04 6.31
C ALA A 12 -19.30 3.01 4.78
N LEU A 13 -18.28 3.71 4.25
CA LEU A 13 -17.94 3.69 2.83
C LEU A 13 -17.48 2.28 2.38
N LEU A 14 -16.63 1.59 3.15
CA LEU A 14 -16.24 0.21 2.84
C LEU A 14 -17.45 -0.73 2.81
N LEU A 15 -18.33 -0.63 3.82
CA LEU A 15 -19.54 -1.45 3.84
C LEU A 15 -20.51 -1.12 2.70
N SER A 16 -20.58 0.14 2.27
CA SER A 16 -21.41 0.54 1.12
C SER A 16 -20.99 -0.11 -0.20
N VAL A 17 -19.68 -0.40 -0.37
CA VAL A 17 -19.17 -1.09 -1.56
C VAL A 17 -19.78 -2.49 -1.72
N LEU A 18 -20.07 -3.18 -0.62
CA LEU A 18 -20.69 -4.51 -0.67
C LEU A 18 -22.10 -4.48 -1.28
N VAL A 19 -22.80 -3.33 -1.16
CA VAL A 19 -24.17 -3.16 -1.63
C VAL A 19 -24.22 -2.47 -3.00
N ILE A 20 -23.43 -1.39 -3.19
CA ILE A 20 -23.52 -0.49 -4.35
C ILE A 20 -22.36 -0.75 -5.33
N GLY A 21 -21.29 -1.45 -4.90
CA GLY A 21 -20.08 -1.63 -5.68
C GLY A 21 -20.27 -2.46 -6.94
N GLU A 22 -19.58 -2.07 -8.01
CA GLU A 22 -19.50 -2.84 -9.25
C GLU A 22 -18.63 -4.08 -9.04
N GLU A 23 -19.07 -5.22 -9.59
CA GLU A 23 -18.33 -6.45 -9.54
C GLU A 23 -17.32 -6.50 -10.70
N VAL A 24 -16.04 -6.44 -10.35
CA VAL A 24 -14.93 -6.53 -11.29
C VAL A 24 -14.05 -7.72 -10.88
N ASN A 25 -13.84 -8.67 -11.76
CA ASN A 25 -13.04 -9.87 -11.52
C ASN A 25 -13.47 -10.65 -10.26
N GLY A 26 -14.78 -10.81 -10.04
CA GLY A 26 -15.33 -11.58 -8.90
C GLY A 26 -15.22 -10.89 -7.54
N ALA A 27 -14.91 -9.59 -7.51
CA ALA A 27 -14.83 -8.81 -6.27
C ALA A 27 -15.44 -7.42 -6.43
N ARG A 28 -16.15 -6.95 -5.41
CA ARG A 28 -16.73 -5.60 -5.38
C ARG A 28 -15.82 -4.69 -4.58
N ARG A 29 -15.10 -3.79 -5.26
CA ARG A 29 -14.08 -2.91 -4.67
C ARG A 29 -14.19 -1.46 -5.11
N TRP A 30 -15.00 -1.19 -6.13
CA TRP A 30 -15.11 0.10 -6.79
C TRP A 30 -16.55 0.61 -6.75
N ILE A 31 -16.71 1.91 -6.53
CA ILE A 31 -17.97 2.61 -6.67
C ILE A 31 -17.83 3.51 -7.90
N ASN A 32 -18.75 3.41 -8.84
CA ASN A 32 -18.80 4.31 -9.98
C ASN A 32 -19.73 5.47 -9.66
N LEU A 33 -19.16 6.68 -9.55
CA LEU A 33 -19.90 7.93 -9.32
C LEU A 33 -19.80 8.78 -10.58
N ALA A 34 -20.85 8.72 -11.40
CA ALA A 34 -20.95 9.55 -12.63
C ALA A 34 -19.73 9.41 -13.57
N GLY A 35 -19.20 8.19 -13.74
CA GLY A 35 -18.05 7.91 -14.61
C GLY A 35 -16.68 8.02 -13.93
N ILE A 36 -16.63 8.44 -12.67
CA ILE A 36 -15.40 8.47 -11.87
C ILE A 36 -15.39 7.21 -10.99
N GLN A 37 -14.42 6.35 -11.22
CA GLN A 37 -14.20 5.18 -10.38
C GLN A 37 -13.54 5.59 -9.06
N PHE A 38 -14.23 5.34 -7.96
CA PHE A 38 -13.81 5.65 -6.61
C PHE A 38 -13.58 4.37 -5.81
N GLN A 39 -12.41 4.27 -5.17
CA GLN A 39 -12.07 3.12 -4.33
C GLN A 39 -12.02 3.52 -2.86
N PRO A 40 -13.02 3.14 -2.04
CA PRO A 40 -13.09 3.49 -0.63
C PRO A 40 -11.92 3.01 0.21
N SER A 41 -11.27 1.90 -0.15
CA SER A 41 -10.09 1.40 0.55
C SER A 41 -8.91 2.39 0.53
N GLU A 42 -8.79 3.28 -0.48
CA GLU A 42 -7.77 4.33 -0.50
C GLU A 42 -7.95 5.31 0.66
N ILE A 43 -9.20 5.75 0.90
CA ILE A 43 -9.52 6.62 2.04
C ILE A 43 -9.36 5.87 3.36
N ALA A 44 -9.72 4.58 3.41
CA ALA A 44 -9.61 3.78 4.61
C ALA A 44 -8.15 3.64 5.08
N LYS A 45 -7.19 3.49 4.17
CA LYS A 45 -5.74 3.48 4.47
C LYS A 45 -5.33 4.78 5.18
N PHE A 46 -5.69 5.91 4.61
CA PHE A 46 -5.40 7.23 5.18
C PHE A 46 -6.05 7.44 6.55
N THR A 47 -7.32 7.10 6.72
CA THR A 47 -8.03 7.28 8.00
C THR A 47 -7.54 6.36 9.09
N MET A 48 -7.08 5.14 8.76
CA MET A 48 -6.40 4.24 9.69
C MET A 48 -5.11 4.89 10.23
N ILE A 49 -4.28 5.44 9.35
CA ILE A 49 -3.03 6.11 9.73
C ILE A 49 -3.31 7.29 10.65
N LEU A 50 -4.31 8.11 10.33
CA LEU A 50 -4.76 9.23 11.19
C LEU A 50 -5.21 8.76 12.57
N LEU A 51 -6.00 7.68 12.61
CA LEU A 51 -6.49 7.13 13.89
C LEU A 51 -5.33 6.59 14.71
N PHE A 52 -4.39 5.86 14.11
CA PHE A 52 -3.21 5.32 14.81
C PHE A 52 -2.34 6.44 15.38
N ALA A 53 -2.09 7.50 14.62
CA ALA A 53 -1.37 8.68 15.11
C ALA A 53 -2.07 9.32 16.31
N ARG A 54 -3.42 9.42 16.28
CA ARG A 54 -4.21 9.91 17.42
C ARG A 54 -4.12 8.98 18.63
N LEU A 55 -4.28 7.67 18.44
CA LEU A 55 -4.19 6.67 19.52
C LEU A 55 -2.81 6.73 20.18
N THR A 56 -1.75 6.88 19.39
CA THR A 56 -0.38 7.06 19.91
C THR A 56 -0.25 8.28 20.81
N ARG A 57 -0.90 9.39 20.46
CA ARG A 57 -0.94 10.59 21.30
C ARG A 57 -1.75 10.38 22.57
N LEU A 58 -2.89 9.67 22.48
CA LEU A 58 -3.75 9.39 23.62
C LEU A 58 -3.13 8.41 24.63
N TYR A 59 -2.53 7.34 24.13
CA TYR A 59 -1.96 6.28 24.97
C TYR A 59 -0.60 6.65 25.56
N GLY A 60 0.16 7.51 24.91
CA GLY A 60 1.46 7.99 25.43
C GLY A 60 2.37 6.81 25.82
N GLN A 61 2.77 6.74 27.11
CA GLN A 61 3.60 5.67 27.66
C GLN A 61 2.85 4.31 27.76
N ASP A 62 1.52 4.34 27.88
CA ASP A 62 0.70 3.13 27.99
C ASP A 62 0.66 2.31 26.71
N ALA A 63 1.12 2.86 25.57
CA ALA A 63 1.33 2.11 24.33
C ALA A 63 2.27 0.91 24.50
N LYS A 64 3.06 0.84 25.57
CA LYS A 64 3.92 -0.31 25.92
C LYS A 64 3.14 -1.48 26.55
N THR A 65 1.90 -1.25 27.00
CA THR A 65 1.08 -2.29 27.63
C THR A 65 0.35 -3.12 26.56
N PHE A 66 -0.03 -4.34 26.90
CA PHE A 66 -0.81 -5.19 26.00
C PHE A 66 -2.17 -4.56 25.66
N ARG A 67 -2.85 -3.99 26.68
CA ARG A 67 -4.19 -3.44 26.53
C ARG A 67 -4.27 -2.26 25.56
N HIS A 68 -3.33 -1.32 25.61
CA HIS A 68 -3.34 -0.12 24.77
C HIS A 68 -2.46 -0.30 23.52
N GLY A 69 -1.31 -0.98 23.67
CA GLY A 69 -0.35 -1.14 22.58
C GLY A 69 -0.70 -2.25 21.57
N VAL A 70 -1.49 -3.25 21.98
CA VAL A 70 -1.91 -4.34 21.08
C VAL A 70 -3.41 -4.33 20.87
N LEU A 71 -4.19 -4.42 21.94
CA LEU A 71 -5.64 -4.53 21.83
C LEU A 71 -6.27 -3.23 21.28
N GLY A 72 -5.80 -2.05 21.74
CA GLY A 72 -6.32 -0.77 21.26
C GLY A 72 -6.06 -0.51 19.78
N PHE A 73 -4.82 -0.74 19.31
CA PHE A 73 -4.49 -0.63 17.89
C PHE A 73 -5.10 -1.77 17.07
N GLY A 74 -5.12 -2.99 17.62
CA GLY A 74 -5.69 -4.17 16.97
C GLY A 74 -7.18 -4.02 16.70
N LEU A 75 -7.97 -3.55 17.67
CA LEU A 75 -9.39 -3.29 17.48
C LEU A 75 -9.63 -2.20 16.41
N ALA A 76 -8.83 -1.14 16.43
CA ALA A 76 -8.89 -0.12 15.39
C ALA A 76 -8.51 -0.67 14.01
N LEU A 77 -7.55 -1.58 13.92
CA LEU A 77 -7.17 -2.25 12.67
C LEU A 77 -8.29 -3.18 12.18
N MET A 78 -8.82 -4.03 13.06
CA MET A 78 -9.87 -4.99 12.73
C MET A 78 -11.14 -4.32 12.21
N GLY A 79 -11.49 -3.13 12.72
CA GLY A 79 -12.62 -2.35 12.21
C GLY A 79 -12.55 -2.04 10.71
N ILE A 80 -11.37 -2.01 10.11
CA ILE A 80 -11.16 -1.84 8.66
C ILE A 80 -10.90 -3.18 7.96
N LEU A 81 -10.11 -4.07 8.59
CA LEU A 81 -9.76 -5.34 7.96
C LEU A 81 -10.97 -6.24 7.74
N VAL A 82 -11.96 -6.21 8.66
CA VAL A 82 -13.17 -7.03 8.52
C VAL A 82 -13.98 -6.64 7.28
N PRO A 83 -14.35 -5.36 7.03
CA PRO A 83 -14.97 -4.97 5.77
C PRO A 83 -14.16 -5.35 4.53
N LEU A 84 -12.83 -5.13 4.54
CA LEU A 84 -11.95 -5.50 3.43
C LEU A 84 -11.91 -7.01 3.17
N ALA A 85 -12.02 -7.82 4.21
CA ALA A 85 -12.12 -9.28 4.08
C ALA A 85 -13.43 -9.69 3.40
N LEU A 86 -14.54 -9.02 3.73
CA LEU A 86 -15.84 -9.22 3.08
C LEU A 86 -15.80 -8.80 1.59
N GLU A 87 -15.03 -7.76 1.24
CA GLU A 87 -14.78 -7.33 -0.14
C GLU A 87 -13.82 -8.25 -0.91
N LYS A 88 -13.30 -9.30 -0.28
CA LYS A 88 -12.22 -10.18 -0.81
C LYS A 88 -10.99 -9.40 -1.26
N HIS A 89 -10.62 -8.32 -0.54
CA HIS A 89 -9.53 -7.43 -0.90
C HIS A 89 -8.24 -7.76 -0.11
N LEU A 90 -7.70 -8.95 -0.36
CA LEU A 90 -6.54 -9.49 0.37
C LEU A 90 -5.31 -8.57 0.30
N SER A 91 -5.06 -7.95 -0.85
CA SER A 91 -3.92 -7.04 -1.05
C SER A 91 -3.95 -5.83 -0.11
N ALA A 92 -5.14 -5.21 0.06
CA ALA A 92 -5.32 -4.10 0.98
C ALA A 92 -5.16 -4.53 2.44
N ILE A 93 -5.64 -5.74 2.79
CA ILE A 93 -5.47 -6.32 4.14
C ILE A 93 -3.98 -6.49 4.46
N MET A 94 -3.21 -7.09 3.56
CA MET A 94 -1.76 -7.28 3.73
C MET A 94 -1.02 -5.94 3.87
N LEU A 95 -1.32 -5.00 2.97
CA LEU A 95 -0.71 -3.67 2.97
C LEU A 95 -0.99 -2.93 4.28
N MET A 96 -2.26 -2.87 4.70
CA MET A 96 -2.65 -2.19 5.93
C MET A 96 -2.10 -2.87 7.18
N GLY A 97 -2.02 -4.19 7.19
CA GLY A 97 -1.38 -4.96 8.26
C GLY A 97 0.10 -4.60 8.42
N MET A 98 0.86 -4.54 7.32
CA MET A 98 2.27 -4.15 7.36
C MET A 98 2.46 -2.71 7.84
N VAL A 99 1.67 -1.76 7.32
CA VAL A 99 1.71 -0.36 7.77
C VAL A 99 1.36 -0.25 9.25
N ALA A 100 0.34 -0.98 9.72
CA ALA A 100 -0.07 -1.00 11.12
C ALA A 100 1.05 -1.48 12.05
N VAL A 101 1.75 -2.56 11.68
CA VAL A 101 2.90 -3.08 12.46
C VAL A 101 4.00 -2.03 12.60
N VAL A 102 4.38 -1.37 11.49
CA VAL A 102 5.39 -0.30 11.53
C VAL A 102 4.92 0.87 12.39
N MET A 103 3.65 1.28 12.26
CA MET A 103 3.11 2.37 13.07
C MET A 103 3.07 2.02 14.56
N MET A 104 2.68 0.80 14.92
CA MET A 104 2.70 0.31 16.31
C MET A 104 4.14 0.28 16.87
N PHE A 105 5.12 -0.10 16.04
CA PHE A 105 6.54 -0.03 16.42
C PHE A 105 6.98 1.41 16.71
N VAL A 106 6.68 2.35 15.81
CA VAL A 106 6.98 3.79 15.99
C VAL A 106 6.21 4.38 17.19
N ALA A 107 4.99 3.88 17.47
CA ALA A 107 4.22 4.24 18.65
C ALA A 107 4.85 3.77 19.98
N GLY A 108 5.82 2.85 19.91
CA GLY A 108 6.54 2.33 21.08
C GLY A 108 5.94 1.06 21.67
N THR A 109 5.13 0.32 20.93
CA THR A 109 4.66 -1.02 21.32
C THR A 109 5.86 -1.96 21.46
N ARG A 110 5.85 -2.81 22.49
CA ARG A 110 6.96 -3.74 22.74
C ARG A 110 7.11 -4.73 21.57
N THR A 111 8.33 -4.86 21.05
CA THR A 111 8.66 -5.70 19.88
C THR A 111 8.21 -7.16 20.01
N ARG A 112 8.23 -7.72 21.23
CA ARG A 112 7.72 -9.09 21.49
C ARG A 112 6.27 -9.28 21.08
N TRP A 113 5.43 -8.28 21.29
CA TRP A 113 4.01 -8.34 20.90
C TRP A 113 3.84 -8.18 19.39
N LEU A 114 4.67 -7.35 18.76
CA LEU A 114 4.67 -7.19 17.30
C LEU A 114 5.11 -8.50 16.61
N LEU A 115 6.15 -9.16 17.13
CA LEU A 115 6.60 -10.45 16.60
C LEU A 115 5.53 -11.54 16.80
N ALA A 116 4.90 -11.58 17.97
CA ALA A 116 3.79 -12.52 18.21
C ALA A 116 2.60 -12.25 17.26
N GLY A 117 2.24 -10.97 17.05
CA GLY A 117 1.19 -10.58 16.10
C GLY A 117 1.54 -10.89 14.64
N ALA A 118 2.77 -10.64 14.23
CA ALA A 118 3.27 -10.99 12.90
C ALA A 118 3.27 -12.52 12.67
N GLY A 119 3.70 -13.29 13.67
CA GLY A 119 3.64 -14.76 13.64
C GLY A 119 2.20 -15.28 13.51
N ALA A 120 1.27 -14.73 14.30
CA ALA A 120 -0.15 -15.09 14.20
C ALA A 120 -0.75 -14.72 12.83
N ALA A 121 -0.39 -13.55 12.28
CA ALA A 121 -0.82 -13.13 10.95
C ALA A 121 -0.24 -14.05 9.87
N ALA A 122 1.02 -14.47 9.96
CA ALA A 122 1.62 -15.41 9.02
C ALA A 122 0.91 -16.76 9.03
N VAL A 123 0.64 -17.31 10.23
CA VAL A 123 -0.14 -18.56 10.38
C VAL A 123 -1.54 -18.39 9.77
N PHE A 124 -2.21 -17.27 10.05
CA PHE A 124 -3.52 -16.98 9.47
C PHE A 124 -3.48 -16.93 7.94
N VAL A 125 -2.47 -16.30 7.34
CA VAL A 125 -2.31 -16.23 5.88
C VAL A 125 -2.10 -17.63 5.29
N VAL A 126 -1.24 -18.46 5.90
CA VAL A 126 -1.00 -19.84 5.45
C VAL A 126 -2.28 -20.66 5.51
N VAL A 127 -3.01 -20.60 6.62
CA VAL A 127 -4.29 -21.29 6.80
C VAL A 127 -5.31 -20.78 5.77
N TYR A 128 -5.42 -19.46 5.59
CA TYR A 128 -6.33 -18.84 4.62
C TYR A 128 -6.05 -19.30 3.18
N ILE A 129 -4.77 -19.32 2.78
CA ILE A 129 -4.37 -19.81 1.45
C ILE A 129 -4.74 -21.30 1.28
N SER A 130 -4.55 -22.12 2.31
CA SER A 130 -4.84 -23.54 2.27
C SER A 130 -6.34 -23.86 2.13
N PHE A 131 -7.21 -22.99 2.63
CA PHE A 131 -8.67 -23.16 2.56
C PHE A 131 -9.34 -22.45 1.38
N MET A 132 -8.68 -21.41 0.81
CA MET A 132 -9.22 -20.63 -0.30
C MET A 132 -8.52 -20.98 -1.61
N GLY A 133 -9.17 -21.75 -2.50
CA GLY A 133 -8.63 -22.18 -3.79
C GLY A 133 -8.07 -21.04 -4.63
N TYR A 134 -8.76 -19.89 -4.70
CA TYR A 134 -8.32 -18.70 -5.44
C TYR A 134 -6.94 -18.16 -5.01
N ALA A 135 -6.58 -18.25 -3.73
CA ALA A 135 -5.26 -17.84 -3.26
C ALA A 135 -4.19 -18.91 -3.58
N GLY A 136 -4.59 -20.18 -3.63
CA GLY A 136 -3.74 -21.28 -4.07
C GLY A 136 -3.33 -21.16 -5.54
N ASP A 137 -4.27 -20.82 -6.42
CA ASP A 137 -4.01 -20.63 -7.86
C ASP A 137 -2.97 -19.53 -8.11
N ARG A 138 -3.02 -18.42 -7.36
CA ARG A 138 -2.01 -17.35 -7.44
C ARG A 138 -0.61 -17.80 -6.99
N VAL A 139 -0.52 -18.63 -5.98
CA VAL A 139 0.75 -19.20 -5.52
C VAL A 139 1.31 -20.18 -6.55
N THR A 140 0.46 -21.01 -7.15
CA THR A 140 0.85 -21.93 -8.20
C THR A 140 1.32 -21.19 -9.46
N ALA A 141 0.58 -20.17 -9.90
CA ALA A 141 0.96 -19.32 -11.02
C ALA A 141 2.25 -18.52 -10.75
N TRP A 142 2.55 -18.17 -9.49
CA TRP A 142 3.80 -17.52 -9.10
C TRP A 142 5.01 -18.47 -9.18
N LEU A 143 4.86 -19.71 -8.70
CA LEU A 143 5.93 -20.70 -8.69
C LEU A 143 6.17 -21.31 -10.09
N HIS A 144 5.09 -21.51 -10.85
CA HIS A 144 5.09 -22.14 -12.16
C HIS A 144 4.23 -21.34 -13.14
N PRO A 145 4.66 -20.10 -13.54
CA PRO A 145 3.87 -19.25 -14.42
C PRO A 145 3.63 -19.85 -15.80
N GLU A 146 4.47 -20.79 -16.23
CA GLU A 146 4.34 -21.53 -17.49
C GLU A 146 3.17 -22.51 -17.52
N LEU A 147 2.66 -22.92 -16.35
CA LEU A 147 1.53 -23.86 -16.26
C LEU A 147 0.16 -23.18 -16.35
N ASP A 148 0.12 -21.85 -16.24
CA ASP A 148 -1.10 -21.05 -16.34
C ASP A 148 -0.96 -19.98 -17.45
N PRO A 149 -0.99 -20.40 -18.73
CA PRO A 149 -0.76 -19.50 -19.87
C PRO A 149 -1.98 -18.63 -20.22
N GLY A 150 -3.07 -18.72 -19.48
CA GLY A 150 -4.34 -18.04 -19.79
C GLY A 150 -4.71 -16.88 -18.86
N ASP A 151 -4.12 -16.79 -17.67
CA ASP A 151 -4.52 -15.79 -16.65
C ASP A 151 -3.31 -15.20 -15.91
N THR A 152 -3.19 -15.44 -14.62
CA THR A 152 -2.17 -14.82 -13.75
C THR A 152 -0.74 -15.19 -14.17
N GLY A 153 -0.48 -16.41 -14.61
CA GLY A 153 0.81 -16.85 -15.12
C GLY A 153 1.21 -16.10 -16.40
N TYR A 154 0.26 -15.86 -17.30
CA TYR A 154 0.50 -15.05 -18.50
C TYR A 154 0.95 -13.62 -18.17
N GLN A 155 0.28 -12.95 -17.20
CA GLN A 155 0.65 -11.60 -16.77
C GLN A 155 2.08 -11.54 -16.24
N ILE A 156 2.48 -12.53 -15.43
CA ILE A 156 3.83 -12.63 -14.87
C ILE A 156 4.86 -12.81 -15.99
N LEU A 157 4.64 -13.73 -16.92
CA LEU A 157 5.54 -13.98 -18.04
C LEU A 157 5.72 -12.75 -18.93
N GLN A 158 4.61 -12.09 -19.30
CA GLN A 158 4.69 -10.87 -20.12
C GLN A 158 5.40 -9.72 -19.38
N SER A 159 5.23 -9.61 -18.06
CA SER A 159 5.99 -8.66 -17.23
C SER A 159 7.50 -8.92 -17.29
N LEU A 160 7.91 -10.19 -17.14
CA LEU A 160 9.31 -10.58 -17.21
C LEU A 160 9.88 -10.38 -18.62
N TYR A 161 9.11 -10.65 -19.67
CA TYR A 161 9.52 -10.35 -21.05
C TYR A 161 9.69 -8.86 -21.30
N ALA A 162 8.80 -8.01 -20.75
CA ALA A 162 8.94 -6.56 -20.81
C ALA A 162 10.26 -6.10 -20.17
N ILE A 163 10.53 -6.55 -18.94
CA ILE A 163 11.76 -6.19 -18.22
C ILE A 163 13.00 -6.68 -18.99
N GLY A 164 12.98 -7.92 -19.47
CA GLY A 164 14.11 -8.52 -20.20
C GLY A 164 14.39 -7.84 -21.55
N SER A 165 13.33 -7.43 -22.29
CA SER A 165 13.46 -6.80 -23.60
C SER A 165 13.99 -5.36 -23.52
N GLY A 166 13.86 -4.69 -22.35
CA GLY A 166 14.34 -3.32 -22.18
C GLY A 166 15.87 -3.18 -22.14
N GLY A 167 16.61 -4.24 -21.76
CA GLY A 167 18.08 -4.17 -21.68
C GLY A 167 18.59 -3.03 -20.80
N LEU A 168 19.73 -2.44 -21.14
CA LEU A 168 20.34 -1.37 -20.34
C LEU A 168 19.66 -0.01 -20.56
N PHE A 169 19.34 0.34 -21.80
CA PHE A 169 18.89 1.69 -22.18
C PHE A 169 17.43 1.76 -22.66
N GLY A 170 16.74 0.63 -22.71
CA GLY A 170 15.36 0.53 -23.15
C GLY A 170 15.18 0.58 -24.68
N LEU A 171 13.95 0.30 -25.10
CA LEU A 171 13.53 0.39 -26.51
C LEU A 171 13.26 1.83 -26.97
N GLY A 172 13.21 2.77 -26.01
CA GLY A 172 12.84 4.17 -26.19
C GLY A 172 11.42 4.48 -25.70
N TYR A 173 11.23 5.74 -25.28
CA TYR A 173 9.96 6.23 -24.75
C TYR A 173 8.83 6.04 -25.76
N GLY A 174 7.72 5.50 -25.31
CA GLY A 174 6.56 5.22 -26.15
C GLY A 174 6.69 3.98 -27.04
N LYS A 175 7.81 3.25 -27.03
CA LYS A 175 8.07 2.10 -27.92
C LYS A 175 7.92 0.73 -27.28
N SER A 176 7.36 0.67 -26.06
CA SER A 176 7.04 -0.63 -25.44
C SER A 176 6.13 -1.44 -26.37
N ARG A 177 6.46 -2.70 -26.57
CA ARG A 177 5.64 -3.67 -27.34
C ARG A 177 4.57 -4.26 -26.46
N GLN A 178 4.91 -4.51 -25.20
CA GLN A 178 4.02 -5.18 -24.25
C GLN A 178 2.79 -4.35 -23.88
N LYS A 179 2.85 -3.01 -23.99
CA LYS A 179 1.69 -2.13 -23.79
C LYS A 179 0.60 -2.25 -24.87
N TYR A 180 0.88 -2.84 -26.02
CA TYR A 180 -0.09 -3.04 -27.08
C TYR A 180 -0.82 -4.39 -26.93
N LEU A 181 -1.58 -4.56 -25.82
CA LEU A 181 -2.46 -5.68 -25.49
C LEU A 181 -1.76 -7.02 -25.17
N TYR A 182 -0.44 -7.09 -25.11
CA TYR A 182 0.26 -8.30 -24.67
C TYR A 182 0.28 -8.42 -23.15
N LEU A 183 0.45 -7.32 -22.41
CA LEU A 183 0.46 -7.29 -20.96
C LEU A 183 -0.89 -6.78 -20.44
N PRO A 184 -1.73 -7.62 -19.80
CA PRO A 184 -2.96 -7.17 -19.16
C PRO A 184 -2.66 -6.19 -18.02
N PHE A 185 -3.55 -5.20 -17.82
CA PHE A 185 -3.42 -4.17 -16.77
C PHE A 185 -2.08 -3.42 -16.75
N GLN A 186 -1.47 -3.24 -17.91
CA GLN A 186 -0.17 -2.59 -18.11
C GLN A 186 -0.08 -1.17 -17.51
N TYR A 187 -1.20 -0.43 -17.46
CA TYR A 187 -1.25 0.92 -16.88
C TYR A 187 -1.51 0.94 -15.38
N ASN A 188 -1.92 -0.19 -14.81
CA ASN A 188 -2.26 -0.32 -13.39
C ASN A 188 -1.08 -0.95 -12.62
N ASP A 189 -1.14 -2.24 -12.38
CA ASP A 189 -0.27 -2.95 -11.46
C ASP A 189 1.12 -3.24 -12.05
N TYR A 190 1.22 -3.35 -13.39
CA TYR A 190 2.44 -3.71 -14.12
C TYR A 190 3.09 -2.54 -14.85
N ILE A 191 2.74 -1.29 -14.53
CA ILE A 191 3.33 -0.11 -15.17
C ILE A 191 4.86 -0.09 -15.07
N PHE A 192 5.43 -0.60 -13.99
CA PHE A 192 6.89 -0.66 -13.82
C PHE A 192 7.58 -1.57 -14.85
N ALA A 193 6.94 -2.65 -15.30
CA ALA A 193 7.48 -3.49 -16.38
C ALA A 193 7.56 -2.72 -17.70
N VAL A 194 6.53 -1.92 -18.02
CA VAL A 194 6.53 -1.05 -19.20
C VAL A 194 7.64 0.00 -19.11
N ILE A 195 7.84 0.58 -17.92
CA ILE A 195 8.94 1.52 -17.66
C ILE A 195 10.30 0.85 -17.90
N CYS A 196 10.48 -0.39 -17.43
CA CYS A 196 11.70 -1.15 -17.67
C CYS A 196 11.91 -1.41 -19.17
N GLU A 197 10.86 -1.74 -19.93
CA GLU A 197 10.94 -1.96 -21.36
C GLU A 197 11.31 -0.69 -22.13
N GLU A 198 10.69 0.45 -21.79
CA GLU A 198 10.91 1.72 -22.50
C GLU A 198 12.22 2.41 -22.12
N LEU A 199 12.57 2.46 -20.85
CA LEU A 199 13.72 3.21 -20.31
C LEU A 199 14.92 2.32 -19.94
N GLY A 200 14.76 1.00 -19.98
CA GLY A 200 15.78 0.04 -19.61
C GLY A 200 16.15 0.04 -18.13
N LEU A 201 17.21 -0.68 -17.81
CA LEU A 201 17.71 -0.78 -16.44
C LEU A 201 18.09 0.58 -15.85
N VAL A 202 18.72 1.45 -16.64
CA VAL A 202 19.16 2.79 -16.17
C VAL A 202 17.96 3.63 -15.77
N GLY A 203 16.90 3.68 -16.59
CA GLY A 203 15.66 4.41 -16.27
C GLY A 203 14.90 3.82 -15.08
N ALA A 204 14.80 2.48 -15.02
CA ALA A 204 14.19 1.77 -13.89
C ALA A 204 14.92 2.09 -12.57
N MET A 205 16.25 2.02 -12.55
CA MET A 205 17.06 2.34 -11.38
C MET A 205 16.94 3.81 -10.97
N ALA A 206 16.84 4.73 -11.93
CA ALA A 206 16.59 6.14 -11.62
C ALA A 206 15.26 6.35 -10.91
N ILE A 207 14.18 5.68 -11.33
CA ILE A 207 12.86 5.74 -10.68
C ILE A 207 12.92 5.12 -9.28
N VAL A 208 13.56 3.96 -9.12
CA VAL A 208 13.75 3.33 -7.81
C VAL A 208 14.54 4.26 -6.87
N ALA A 209 15.59 4.92 -7.38
CA ALA A 209 16.36 5.90 -6.61
C ALA A 209 15.52 7.11 -6.18
N LEU A 210 14.62 7.62 -7.05
CA LEU A 210 13.69 8.70 -6.71
C LEU A 210 12.72 8.28 -5.58
N PHE A 211 12.17 7.06 -5.63
CA PHE A 211 11.37 6.51 -4.54
C PHE A 211 12.19 6.40 -3.26
N ALA A 212 13.41 5.85 -3.33
CA ALA A 212 14.29 5.73 -2.16
C ALA A 212 14.57 7.09 -1.52
N VAL A 213 14.92 8.12 -2.31
CA VAL A 213 15.14 9.49 -1.84
C VAL A 213 13.88 10.06 -1.19
N THR A 214 12.72 9.87 -1.82
CA THR A 214 11.43 10.35 -1.29
C THR A 214 11.09 9.70 0.04
N ILE A 215 11.25 8.38 0.15
CA ILE A 215 10.99 7.61 1.36
C ILE A 215 11.96 8.00 2.49
N LEU A 216 13.27 8.03 2.19
CA LEU A 216 14.30 8.41 3.18
C LEU A 216 14.08 9.84 3.67
N ARG A 217 13.78 10.77 2.76
CA ARG A 217 13.48 12.16 3.13
C ARG A 217 12.20 12.26 3.94
N GLY A 218 11.18 11.48 3.60
CA GLY A 218 9.93 11.41 4.36
C GLY A 218 10.14 10.90 5.78
N TYR A 219 10.90 9.83 5.98
CA TYR A 219 11.26 9.37 7.33
C TYR A 219 12.11 10.39 8.10
N TRP A 220 13.02 11.06 7.42
CA TRP A 220 13.78 12.16 8.05
C TRP A 220 12.86 13.29 8.54
N ILE A 221 11.82 13.66 7.78
CA ILE A 221 10.80 14.62 8.20
C ILE A 221 10.04 14.08 9.42
N ALA A 222 9.63 12.81 9.41
CA ALA A 222 8.92 12.17 10.51
C ALA A 222 9.73 12.20 11.81
N LEU A 223 11.02 11.82 11.75
CA LEU A 223 11.91 11.79 12.91
C LEU A 223 12.18 13.20 13.50
N ASN A 224 12.09 14.24 12.67
CA ASN A 224 12.30 15.62 13.07
C ASN A 224 10.99 16.40 13.24
N ALA A 225 9.84 15.74 13.32
CA ALA A 225 8.55 16.39 13.53
C ALA A 225 8.43 16.99 14.93
N ARG A 226 7.56 18.00 15.06
CA ARG A 226 7.43 18.80 16.28
C ARG A 226 6.84 18.03 17.47
N ASP A 227 5.91 17.15 17.20
CA ASP A 227 5.12 16.41 18.19
C ASP A 227 4.93 14.96 17.79
N ARG A 228 4.61 14.12 18.76
CA ARG A 228 4.47 12.68 18.60
C ARG A 228 3.36 12.29 17.60
N PHE A 229 2.29 13.07 17.54
CA PHE A 229 1.22 12.84 16.55
C PHE A 229 1.75 13.01 15.13
N SER A 230 2.44 14.14 14.85
CA SER A 230 3.02 14.42 13.54
C SER A 230 4.13 13.44 13.17
N THR A 231 4.93 12.96 14.13
CA THR A 231 5.94 11.91 13.91
C THR A 231 5.29 10.64 13.41
N VAL A 232 4.30 10.12 14.13
CA VAL A 232 3.64 8.84 13.77
C VAL A 232 2.80 8.98 12.51
N LEU A 233 2.15 10.13 12.31
CA LEU A 233 1.39 10.42 11.09
C LEU A 233 2.31 10.43 9.86
N ALA A 234 3.39 11.20 9.88
CA ALA A 234 4.33 11.26 8.77
C ALA A 234 5.00 9.89 8.52
N ALA A 235 5.42 9.19 9.58
CA ALA A 235 5.98 7.85 9.47
C ALA A 235 4.99 6.87 8.82
N GLY A 236 3.72 6.90 9.23
CA GLY A 236 2.67 6.04 8.67
C GLY A 236 2.42 6.30 7.17
N LEU A 237 2.30 7.57 6.77
CA LEU A 237 2.09 7.95 5.37
C LEU A 237 3.28 7.55 4.49
N VAL A 238 4.49 7.80 4.95
CA VAL A 238 5.71 7.40 4.23
C VAL A 238 5.86 5.88 4.16
N THR A 239 5.52 5.17 5.24
CA THR A 239 5.51 3.70 5.26
C THR A 239 4.52 3.14 4.25
N LEU A 240 3.33 3.73 4.12
CA LEU A 240 2.33 3.30 3.14
C LEU A 240 2.92 3.36 1.73
N ILE A 241 3.50 4.48 1.34
CA ILE A 241 4.15 4.65 0.02
C ILE A 241 5.33 3.66 -0.13
N ALA A 242 6.15 3.50 0.90
CA ALA A 242 7.29 2.60 0.87
C ALA A 242 6.86 1.14 0.65
N VAL A 243 5.89 0.66 1.43
CA VAL A 243 5.40 -0.73 1.34
C VAL A 243 4.70 -0.97 0.00
N GLN A 244 3.87 -0.03 -0.47
CA GLN A 244 3.24 -0.15 -1.80
C GLN A 244 4.29 -0.24 -2.92
N THR A 245 5.30 0.63 -2.89
CA THR A 245 6.39 0.63 -3.88
C THR A 245 7.14 -0.70 -3.85
N ILE A 246 7.60 -1.15 -2.67
CA ILE A 246 8.36 -2.40 -2.53
C ILE A 246 7.52 -3.59 -3.01
N LEU A 247 6.26 -3.69 -2.59
CA LEU A 247 5.39 -4.80 -2.99
C LEU A 247 5.14 -4.81 -4.50
N ASN A 248 4.89 -3.65 -5.12
CA ASN A 248 4.69 -3.58 -6.57
C ASN A 248 5.97 -4.02 -7.31
N LEU A 249 7.14 -3.51 -6.92
CA LEU A 249 8.42 -3.92 -7.53
C LEU A 249 8.66 -5.42 -7.39
N CYS A 250 8.40 -6.01 -6.20
CA CYS A 250 8.55 -7.44 -5.96
C CYS A 250 7.57 -8.28 -6.80
N VAL A 251 6.34 -7.83 -6.98
CA VAL A 251 5.34 -8.53 -7.81
C VAL A 251 5.72 -8.48 -9.28
N VAL A 252 6.07 -7.30 -9.80
CA VAL A 252 6.42 -7.10 -11.21
C VAL A 252 7.68 -7.89 -11.59
N THR A 253 8.62 -8.07 -10.66
CA THR A 253 9.83 -8.89 -10.85
C THR A 253 9.66 -10.37 -10.47
N ASN A 254 8.44 -10.80 -10.20
CA ASN A 254 8.11 -12.18 -9.77
C ASN A 254 8.81 -12.64 -8.48
N LEU A 255 9.23 -11.72 -7.60
CA LEU A 255 9.73 -12.07 -6.27
C LEU A 255 8.61 -12.42 -5.29
N LEU A 256 7.40 -11.92 -5.53
CA LEU A 256 6.20 -12.18 -4.75
C LEU A 256 5.02 -12.52 -5.68
N PRO A 257 4.02 -13.29 -5.18
CA PRO A 257 2.80 -13.58 -5.93
C PRO A 257 2.06 -12.30 -6.35
N SER A 258 1.36 -12.35 -7.48
CA SER A 258 0.55 -11.22 -7.98
C SER A 258 -0.48 -10.76 -6.95
N THR A 259 -0.41 -9.50 -6.55
CA THR A 259 -1.27 -8.90 -5.52
C THR A 259 -2.17 -7.78 -6.03
N GLY A 260 -1.93 -7.23 -7.22
CA GLY A 260 -2.71 -6.12 -7.76
C GLY A 260 -2.53 -4.81 -6.97
N ILE A 261 -1.36 -4.58 -6.40
CA ILE A 261 -1.01 -3.34 -5.70
C ILE A 261 -0.42 -2.35 -6.71
N ALA A 262 -1.06 -1.18 -6.83
CA ALA A 262 -0.62 -0.12 -7.71
C ALA A 262 0.70 0.53 -7.27
N LEU A 263 1.54 0.93 -8.22
CA LEU A 263 2.76 1.72 -7.94
C LEU A 263 2.36 3.17 -7.65
N PRO A 264 2.67 3.73 -6.46
CA PRO A 264 2.31 5.10 -6.12
C PRO A 264 2.77 6.10 -7.18
N PHE A 265 1.92 7.08 -7.49
CA PHE A 265 2.14 8.16 -8.47
C PHE A 265 2.23 7.74 -9.96
N PHE A 266 2.50 6.49 -10.28
CA PHE A 266 2.70 6.02 -11.65
C PHE A 266 1.49 5.26 -12.20
N SER A 267 0.89 4.40 -11.37
CA SER A 267 -0.25 3.59 -11.79
C SER A 267 -1.48 4.44 -12.09
N TYR A 268 -2.22 4.04 -13.11
CA TYR A 268 -3.49 4.66 -13.46
C TYR A 268 -4.52 4.45 -12.34
N GLY A 269 -5.04 5.56 -11.82
CA GLY A 269 -6.06 5.54 -10.76
C GLY A 269 -6.24 6.95 -10.18
N GLY A 270 -7.29 7.67 -10.62
CA GLY A 270 -7.51 9.05 -10.21
C GLY A 270 -7.65 9.24 -8.70
N THR A 271 -8.40 8.36 -8.03
CA THR A 271 -8.56 8.40 -6.56
C THR A 271 -7.28 8.08 -5.81
N ALA A 272 -6.54 7.06 -6.25
CA ALA A 272 -5.27 6.68 -5.63
C ALA A 272 -4.23 7.81 -5.76
N LEU A 273 -4.13 8.42 -6.95
CA LEU A 273 -3.22 9.53 -7.18
C LEU A 273 -3.57 10.74 -6.31
N ALA A 274 -4.86 11.12 -6.24
CA ALA A 274 -5.31 12.25 -5.42
C ALA A 274 -5.02 12.03 -3.93
N VAL A 275 -5.24 10.80 -3.42
CA VAL A 275 -4.94 10.44 -2.03
C VAL A 275 -3.43 10.48 -1.79
N ASN A 276 -2.61 9.87 -2.64
CA ASN A 276 -1.15 9.86 -2.51
C ASN A 276 -0.56 11.30 -2.52
N LEU A 277 -1.06 12.18 -3.40
CA LEU A 277 -0.65 13.60 -3.43
C LEU A 277 -1.07 14.33 -2.15
N GLY A 278 -2.29 14.08 -1.65
CA GLY A 278 -2.76 14.61 -0.37
C GLY A 278 -1.92 14.16 0.81
N GLU A 279 -1.54 12.88 0.85
CA GLU A 279 -0.65 12.29 1.86
C GLU A 279 0.72 12.96 1.87
N MET A 280 1.33 13.12 0.69
CA MET A 280 2.61 13.83 0.58
C MET A 280 2.47 15.31 0.91
N GLY A 281 1.35 15.96 0.58
CA GLY A 281 1.05 17.32 0.99
C GLY A 281 1.04 17.48 2.52
N ILE A 282 0.51 16.49 3.26
CA ILE A 282 0.53 16.48 4.73
C ILE A 282 1.97 16.32 5.24
N VAL A 283 2.76 15.41 4.69
CA VAL A 283 4.17 15.21 5.07
C VAL A 283 4.96 16.50 4.85
N LEU A 284 4.76 17.20 3.72
CA LEU A 284 5.36 18.49 3.44
C LEU A 284 4.88 19.58 4.41
N GLY A 285 3.59 19.58 4.79
CA GLY A 285 3.04 20.47 5.81
C GLY A 285 3.74 20.31 7.17
N ILE A 286 3.98 19.04 7.57
CA ILE A 286 4.73 18.74 8.81
C ILE A 286 6.16 19.27 8.74
N SER A 287 6.83 19.17 7.59
CA SER A 287 8.21 19.68 7.42
C SER A 287 8.31 21.20 7.62
N ARG A 288 7.30 21.96 7.20
CA ARG A 288 7.24 23.43 7.39
C ARG A 288 7.15 23.83 8.87
N GLY A 289 6.41 23.06 9.67
CA GLY A 289 6.26 23.32 11.11
C GLY A 289 7.59 23.30 11.88
N ARG A 290 8.57 22.53 11.43
CA ARG A 290 9.92 22.45 11.99
C ARG A 290 10.74 23.71 11.75
N ASN A 291 10.70 24.26 10.53
CA ASN A 291 11.52 25.44 10.19
C ASN A 291 11.10 26.67 10.98
N ARG A 292 9.82 26.83 11.28
CA ARG A 292 9.33 27.96 12.09
C ARG A 292 9.91 27.97 13.51
N ARG A 293 10.14 26.80 14.12
CA ARG A 293 10.72 26.72 15.47
C ARG A 293 12.19 27.17 15.47
N LYS A 294 13.00 26.75 14.49
CA LYS A 294 14.40 27.18 14.38
C LYS A 294 14.56 28.68 14.17
N ILE A 295 13.61 29.33 13.49
CA ILE A 295 13.60 30.78 13.27
C ILE A 295 13.17 31.53 14.54
N GLN A 296 12.36 30.92 15.41
CA GLN A 296 11.94 31.54 16.69
C GLN A 296 12.96 31.34 17.83
N GLU A 297 13.84 30.33 17.71
CA GLU A 297 14.90 30.02 18.66
C GLU A 297 16.26 30.63 18.28
N ALA A 298 16.37 31.24 17.07
CA ALA A 298 17.53 32.02 16.57
C ALA A 298 17.26 33.54 16.69
#